data_684041c5f1d590fe2525a970892e9c3b
#
_entry.id   684041c5f1d590fe2525a970892e9c3b
#
_cell.length_a   1.000
_cell.length_b   1.000
_cell.length_c   1.000
_cell.angle_alpha   90.00
_cell.angle_beta   90.00
_cell.angle_gamma   90.00
#
_symmetry.space_group_name_H-M   'P 1'
#
loop_
_entity.id
_entity.type
_entity.pdbx_description
1 polymer ?
#
loop_
_entity_poly.entity_id
_entity_poly.type
_entity_poly.pdbx_seq_one_letter_code
_entity_poly.pdbx_strand_id
1 'polypeptide(L)'
;MDGLDALLAENVVFSSPVVFTPIPGKELTKMYLIAAGFTFNMEQFQYTREVHDGLHSVLEFETTIDDIAVNGVDMIEWTAEGKILDFKVMIRPRKAVEKVHEKMMSALEKQ
;
A
#
# COMPACT_ATOMS: atom_id res chain seq x y z
N MET A 1 -3.57 -9.59 -12.50
CA MET A 1 -2.87 -8.36 -12.11
C MET A 1 -1.48 -8.30 -12.74
N ASP A 2 -1.46 -8.44 -14.05
CA ASP A 2 -0.20 -8.50 -14.80
C ASP A 2 0.61 -7.21 -14.68
N GLY A 3 -0.08 -6.05 -14.65
CA GLY A 3 0.61 -4.78 -14.50
C GLY A 3 1.31 -4.63 -13.16
N LEU A 4 0.69 -5.12 -12.09
CA LEU A 4 1.29 -5.08 -10.77
C LEU A 4 2.50 -6.00 -10.70
N ASP A 5 2.40 -7.19 -11.27
CA ASP A 5 3.51 -8.12 -11.29
C ASP A 5 4.72 -7.54 -12.02
N ALA A 6 4.50 -6.87 -13.14
CA ALA A 6 5.59 -6.25 -13.92
C ALA A 6 6.19 -5.04 -13.18
N LEU A 7 5.42 -4.38 -12.32
CA LEU A 7 5.86 -3.18 -11.63
C LEU A 7 6.75 -3.46 -10.42
N LEU A 8 6.63 -4.64 -9.81
CA LEU A 8 7.35 -4.97 -8.58
C LEU A 8 8.68 -5.67 -8.90
N ALA A 9 9.76 -5.26 -8.20
CA ALA A 9 11.03 -5.96 -8.27
C ALA A 9 10.88 -7.31 -7.56
N GLU A 10 11.67 -8.30 -7.97
CA GLU A 10 11.62 -9.63 -7.34
C GLU A 10 11.93 -9.57 -5.85
N ASN A 11 12.85 -8.71 -5.46
CA ASN A 11 13.28 -8.56 -4.07
C ASN A 11 12.61 -7.39 -3.36
N VAL A 12 11.41 -6.98 -3.81
CA VAL A 12 10.66 -5.89 -3.20
C VAL A 12 10.34 -6.21 -1.74
N VAL A 13 10.30 -5.16 -0.91
CA VAL A 13 9.90 -5.26 0.49
C VAL A 13 8.70 -4.36 0.71
N PHE A 14 7.66 -4.91 1.34
CA PHE A 14 6.45 -4.16 1.68
C PHE A 14 6.37 -3.98 3.19
N SER A 15 6.10 -2.75 3.65
CA SER A 15 5.89 -2.45 5.07
C SER A 15 4.45 -1.96 5.25
N SER A 16 3.67 -2.77 5.96
CA SER A 16 2.26 -2.52 6.23
C SER A 16 2.09 -1.52 7.38
N PRO A 17 0.99 -0.74 7.39
CA PRO A 17 0.72 0.15 8.52
C PRO A 17 0.29 -0.57 9.79
N VAL A 18 -0.03 -1.86 9.71
CA VAL A 18 -0.59 -2.61 10.86
C VAL A 18 0.34 -3.68 11.41
N VAL A 19 1.41 -4.01 10.67
CA VAL A 19 2.40 -5.01 11.11
C VAL A 19 3.78 -4.40 11.00
N PHE A 20 4.54 -4.39 12.09
CA PHE A 20 5.86 -3.74 12.08
C PHE A 20 6.88 -4.50 11.23
N THR A 21 6.84 -5.84 11.24
CA THR A 21 7.81 -6.66 10.51
C THR A 21 7.64 -6.50 9.00
N PRO A 22 8.70 -6.13 8.26
CA PRO A 22 8.60 -6.02 6.80
C PRO A 22 8.26 -7.34 6.14
N ILE A 23 7.57 -7.27 5.02
CA ILE A 23 7.12 -8.43 4.26
C ILE A 23 7.97 -8.51 3.00
N PRO A 24 8.87 -9.50 2.89
CA PRO A 24 9.78 -9.57 1.75
C PRO A 24 9.20 -10.35 0.58
N GLY A 25 9.61 -9.96 -0.61
CA GLY A 25 9.35 -10.72 -1.81
C GLY A 25 8.13 -10.27 -2.59
N LYS A 26 8.20 -10.49 -3.88
CA LYS A 26 7.19 -10.03 -4.83
C LYS A 26 5.83 -10.67 -4.62
N GLU A 27 5.79 -11.99 -4.39
CA GLU A 27 4.52 -12.70 -4.28
C GLU A 27 3.71 -12.25 -3.06
N LEU A 28 4.35 -12.14 -1.88
CA LEU A 28 3.66 -11.68 -0.69
C LEU A 28 3.26 -10.22 -0.81
N THR A 29 4.15 -9.38 -1.34
CA THR A 29 3.83 -7.96 -1.56
C THR A 29 2.61 -7.82 -2.47
N LYS A 30 2.57 -8.59 -3.55
CA LYS A 30 1.45 -8.56 -4.48
C LYS A 30 0.14 -8.92 -3.79
N MET A 31 0.15 -9.95 -2.94
CA MET A 31 -1.04 -10.35 -2.18
C MET A 31 -1.56 -9.20 -1.31
N TYR A 32 -0.66 -8.51 -0.60
CA TYR A 32 -1.05 -7.41 0.27
C TYR A 32 -1.58 -6.21 -0.51
N LEU A 33 -0.98 -5.89 -1.64
CA LEU A 33 -1.45 -4.76 -2.47
C LEU A 33 -2.81 -5.05 -3.10
N ILE A 34 -3.05 -6.29 -3.51
CA ILE A 34 -4.37 -6.70 -4.02
C ILE A 34 -5.41 -6.59 -2.92
N ALA A 35 -5.09 -7.07 -1.70
CA ALA A 35 -5.99 -6.97 -0.56
C ALA A 35 -6.32 -5.52 -0.24
N ALA A 36 -5.34 -4.61 -0.35
CA ALA A 36 -5.56 -3.19 -0.13
C ALA A 36 -6.57 -2.62 -1.14
N GLY A 37 -6.50 -3.07 -2.39
CA GLY A 37 -7.45 -2.64 -3.42
C GLY A 37 -8.89 -3.03 -3.12
N PHE A 38 -9.10 -4.14 -2.41
CA PHE A 38 -10.43 -4.56 -1.97
C PHE A 38 -10.86 -3.91 -0.66
N THR A 39 -9.91 -3.32 0.07
CA THR A 39 -10.14 -2.74 1.40
C THR A 39 -10.57 -1.28 1.31
N PHE A 40 -9.84 -0.47 0.54
CA PHE A 40 -10.11 0.96 0.41
C PHE A 40 -11.23 1.23 -0.58
N ASN A 41 -11.99 2.31 -0.33
CA ASN A 41 -12.98 2.80 -1.29
C ASN A 41 -12.23 3.46 -2.45
N MET A 42 -12.02 2.73 -3.53
CA MET A 42 -11.24 3.22 -4.66
C MET A 42 -11.93 4.31 -5.46
N GLU A 43 -13.26 4.41 -5.36
CA GLU A 43 -13.99 5.51 -6.00
C GLU A 43 -13.69 6.85 -5.34
N GLN A 44 -13.38 6.83 -4.04
CA GLN A 44 -13.06 8.05 -3.29
C GLN A 44 -11.57 8.22 -3.06
N PHE A 45 -10.77 7.24 -3.48
CA PHE A 45 -9.31 7.29 -3.30
C PHE A 45 -8.72 8.38 -4.19
N GLN A 46 -7.92 9.26 -3.59
CA GLN A 46 -7.19 10.25 -4.38
C GLN A 46 -5.87 10.58 -3.72
N TYR A 47 -4.87 10.82 -4.54
CA TYR A 47 -3.60 11.35 -4.07
C TYR A 47 -3.73 12.86 -3.92
N THR A 48 -3.37 13.38 -2.77
CA THR A 48 -3.50 14.79 -2.44
C THR A 48 -2.17 15.54 -2.45
N ARG A 49 -1.07 14.81 -2.39
CA ARG A 49 0.27 15.41 -2.40
C ARG A 49 1.26 14.40 -2.92
N GLU A 50 2.16 14.83 -3.81
CA GLU A 50 3.19 13.96 -4.36
C GLU A 50 4.54 14.69 -4.32
N VAL A 51 5.55 13.98 -3.84
CA VAL A 51 6.93 14.47 -3.81
C VAL A 51 7.82 13.38 -4.41
N HIS A 52 8.62 13.77 -5.40
CA HIS A 52 9.54 12.84 -6.06
C HIS A 52 10.94 13.41 -5.99
N ASP A 53 11.91 12.58 -5.59
CA ASP A 53 13.32 12.97 -5.54
C ASP A 53 14.17 11.75 -5.88
N GLY A 54 14.80 11.79 -7.06
CA GLY A 54 15.61 10.67 -7.54
C GLY A 54 14.77 9.41 -7.68
N LEU A 55 15.16 8.36 -6.99
CA LEU A 55 14.44 7.07 -7.01
C LEU A 55 13.41 6.96 -5.89
N HIS A 56 13.06 8.06 -5.23
CA HIS A 56 12.10 8.06 -4.12
C HIS A 56 10.86 8.84 -4.45
N SER A 57 9.70 8.30 -4.06
CA SER A 57 8.41 8.95 -4.21
C SER A 57 7.66 8.90 -2.88
N VAL A 58 7.01 10.01 -2.52
CA VAL A 58 6.15 10.08 -1.35
C VAL A 58 4.79 10.58 -1.83
N LEU A 59 3.76 9.75 -1.68
CA LEU A 59 2.43 10.01 -2.21
C LEU A 59 1.41 9.99 -1.07
N GLU A 60 0.92 11.17 -0.69
CA GLU A 60 -0.13 11.25 0.32
C GLU A 60 -1.48 10.97 -0.33
N PHE A 61 -2.33 10.20 0.34
CA PHE A 61 -3.66 9.87 -0.18
C PHE A 61 -4.75 10.06 0.87
N GLU A 62 -5.98 10.19 0.38
CA GLU A 62 -7.19 10.21 1.20
C GLU A 62 -8.21 9.29 0.60
N THR A 63 -8.94 8.59 1.45
CA THR A 63 -10.03 7.70 1.04
C THR A 63 -10.93 7.43 2.25
N THR A 64 -11.81 6.45 2.14
CA THR A 64 -12.65 5.99 3.25
C THR A 64 -12.65 4.47 3.31
N ILE A 65 -12.97 3.93 4.50
CA ILE A 65 -13.29 2.53 4.70
C ILE A 65 -14.53 2.52 5.59
N ASP A 66 -15.66 2.00 5.09
CA ASP A 66 -16.91 1.96 5.85
C ASP A 66 -17.21 3.32 6.50
N ASP A 67 -17.12 4.39 5.70
CA ASP A 67 -17.37 5.78 6.12
C ASP A 67 -16.36 6.34 7.12
N ILE A 68 -15.31 5.61 7.45
CA ILE A 68 -14.21 6.12 8.28
C ILE A 68 -13.20 6.80 7.36
N ALA A 69 -12.91 8.07 7.62
CA ALA A 69 -11.93 8.81 6.83
C ALA A 69 -10.53 8.26 7.08
N VAL A 70 -9.78 8.06 6.00
CA VAL A 70 -8.43 7.52 6.02
C VAL A 70 -7.49 8.50 5.33
N ASN A 71 -6.42 8.87 6.00
CA ASN A 71 -5.35 9.65 5.41
C ASN A 71 -4.07 8.84 5.55
N GLY A 72 -3.37 8.66 4.46
CA GLY A 72 -2.15 7.86 4.48
C GLY A 72 -1.09 8.37 3.56
N VAL A 73 0.05 7.70 3.59
CA VAL A 73 1.18 8.02 2.71
C VAL A 73 1.82 6.73 2.23
N ASP A 74 2.08 6.68 0.93
CA ASP A 74 2.87 5.62 0.30
C ASP A 74 4.28 6.16 0.11
N MET A 75 5.27 5.48 0.67
CA MET A 75 6.67 5.83 0.50
C MET A 75 7.30 4.74 -0.36
N ILE A 76 7.78 5.12 -1.55
CA ILE A 76 8.21 4.16 -2.56
C ILE A 76 9.66 4.43 -2.93
N GLU A 77 10.45 3.37 -2.99
CA GLU A 77 11.78 3.44 -3.60
C GLU A 77 11.74 2.62 -4.90
N TRP A 78 12.26 3.20 -5.98
CA TRP A 78 12.25 2.60 -7.32
C TRP A 78 13.64 2.09 -7.67
N THR A 79 13.69 1.06 -8.51
CA THR A 79 14.95 0.68 -9.17
C THR A 79 15.20 1.60 -10.35
N ALA A 80 16.43 1.58 -10.86
CA ALA A 80 16.79 2.35 -12.06
C ALA A 80 15.94 1.94 -13.27
N GLU A 81 15.45 0.70 -13.29
CA GLU A 81 14.59 0.18 -14.36
C GLU A 81 13.12 0.53 -14.20
N GLY A 82 12.77 1.27 -13.15
CA GLY A 82 11.39 1.69 -12.94
C GLY A 82 10.51 0.69 -12.21
N LYS A 83 11.10 -0.23 -11.46
CA LYS A 83 10.35 -1.19 -10.64
C LYS A 83 10.35 -0.75 -9.19
N ILE A 84 9.32 -1.14 -8.44
CA ILE A 84 9.21 -0.82 -7.01
C ILE A 84 10.09 -1.78 -6.22
N LEU A 85 11.04 -1.22 -5.47
CA LEU A 85 11.96 -1.97 -4.64
C LEU A 85 11.54 -1.97 -3.18
N ASP A 86 10.95 -0.87 -2.70
CA ASP A 86 10.45 -0.77 -1.33
C ASP A 86 9.14 0.01 -1.36
N PHE A 87 8.14 -0.49 -0.66
CA PHE A 87 6.82 0.13 -0.60
C PHE A 87 6.36 0.13 0.86
N LYS A 88 6.31 1.31 1.47
CA LYS A 88 5.91 1.46 2.87
C LYS A 88 4.67 2.33 2.95
N VAL A 89 3.69 1.89 3.74
CA VAL A 89 2.44 2.62 3.93
C VAL A 89 2.27 3.00 5.39
N MET A 90 1.94 4.27 5.63
CA MET A 90 1.57 4.76 6.96
C MET A 90 0.17 5.36 6.88
N ILE A 91 -0.64 5.17 7.92
CA ILE A 91 -2.05 5.56 7.91
C ILE A 91 -2.43 6.22 9.23
N ARG A 92 -3.29 7.21 9.16
CA ARG A 92 -3.93 7.85 10.31
C ARG A 92 -5.44 8.00 10.04
N PRO A 93 -6.30 8.20 11.05
CA PRO A 93 -6.05 8.12 12.50
C PRO A 93 -6.12 6.67 13.00
N ARG A 94 -6.04 6.49 14.32
CA ARG A 94 -6.04 5.15 14.94
C ARG A 94 -7.20 4.28 14.49
N LYS A 95 -8.41 4.82 14.47
CA LYS A 95 -9.58 4.01 14.07
C LYS A 95 -9.51 3.56 12.61
N ALA A 96 -8.83 4.33 11.76
CA ALA A 96 -8.60 3.93 10.38
C ALA A 96 -7.62 2.76 10.34
N VAL A 97 -6.55 2.80 11.15
CA VAL A 97 -5.58 1.71 11.23
C VAL A 97 -6.27 0.42 11.69
N GLU A 98 -7.11 0.51 12.71
CA GLU A 98 -7.85 -0.66 13.21
C GLU A 98 -8.79 -1.24 12.14
N LYS A 99 -9.49 -0.39 11.41
CA LYS A 99 -10.39 -0.83 10.34
C LYS A 99 -9.61 -1.45 9.18
N VAL A 100 -8.48 -0.86 8.83
CA VAL A 100 -7.60 -1.41 7.79
C VAL A 100 -7.13 -2.81 8.19
N HIS A 101 -6.70 -2.99 9.43
CA HIS A 101 -6.26 -4.29 9.91
C HIS A 101 -7.37 -5.33 9.76
N GLU A 102 -8.56 -5.02 10.25
CA GLU A 102 -9.71 -5.90 10.18
C GLU A 102 -10.05 -6.30 8.75
N LYS A 103 -10.13 -5.31 7.86
CA LYS A 103 -10.52 -5.55 6.46
C LYS A 103 -9.42 -6.25 5.68
N MET A 104 -8.16 -5.91 5.92
CA MET A 104 -7.04 -6.55 5.23
C MET A 104 -6.94 -8.03 5.58
N MET A 105 -7.11 -8.37 6.86
CA MET A 105 -7.08 -9.77 7.26
C MET A 105 -8.20 -10.56 6.59
N SER A 106 -9.39 -9.98 6.52
CA SER A 106 -10.51 -10.62 5.84
C SER A 106 -10.23 -10.80 4.34
N ALA A 107 -9.66 -9.79 3.70
CA ALA A 107 -9.36 -9.85 2.26
C ALA A 107 -8.27 -10.89 1.96
N LEU A 108 -7.27 -11.01 2.83
CA LEU A 108 -6.20 -12.00 2.65
C LEU A 108 -6.71 -13.42 2.78
N GLU A 109 -7.69 -13.66 3.66
CA GLU A 109 -8.29 -14.98 3.84
C GLU A 109 -9.03 -15.46 2.59
N LYS A 110 -9.43 -14.55 1.72
CA LYS A 110 -10.21 -14.85 0.50
C LYS A 110 -9.33 -15.15 -0.71
N GLN A 111 -8.03 -15.05 -0.57
CA GLN A 111 -7.12 -15.29 -1.69
C GLN A 111 -6.65 -16.74 -1.80
#